data_8c4cb80ee7ccc6037c22ee310b54719e
#
_entry.id   8c4cb80ee7ccc6037c22ee310b54719e
#
_cell.length_a   1.000
_cell.length_b   1.000
_cell.length_c   1.000
_cell.angle_alpha   90.00
_cell.angle_beta   90.00
_cell.angle_gamma   90.00
#
_symmetry.space_group_name_H-M   'P 1'
#
loop_
_entity.id
_entity.type
_entity.pdbx_description
1 polymer ?
#
loop_
_entity_poly.entity_id
_entity_poly.type
_entity_poly.pdbx_seq_one_letter_code
_entity_poly.pdbx_strand_id
1 'polypeptide(L)'
;MGFAHLHVHSEYSLLDGACRIGPLVERAKELGQTALAITDHGVMYGAVAFYKAAVAAGIRPIIGCEVYVAPRGMTDRVHGVDDAYTHLVLLCRDETGYHNLCYLVSAAFERGFYGKPRIDWPLLRAHAEGCLLYTSPSPRDISGSR
;
A
#
# COMPACT_ATOMS: atom_id res chain seq x y z
N MET A 1 -17.48 -17.47 8.59
CA MET A 1 -16.93 -16.20 8.12
C MET A 1 -15.49 -16.44 7.69
N GLY A 2 -15.12 -16.08 6.46
CA GLY A 2 -13.73 -16.18 6.01
C GLY A 2 -12.91 -14.99 6.53
N PHE A 3 -11.68 -15.23 6.96
CA PHE A 3 -10.71 -14.20 7.31
C PHE A 3 -9.82 -13.89 6.10
N ALA A 4 -9.46 -12.63 5.89
CA ALA A 4 -8.50 -12.21 4.89
C ALA A 4 -7.56 -11.15 5.47
N HIS A 5 -6.27 -11.28 5.22
CA HIS A 5 -5.32 -10.22 5.55
C HIS A 5 -5.43 -9.09 4.53
N LEU A 6 -5.67 -7.87 5.01
CA LEU A 6 -5.83 -6.67 4.17
C LEU A 6 -4.64 -5.71 4.23
N HIS A 7 -3.67 -5.96 5.11
CA HIS A 7 -2.47 -5.16 5.27
C HIS A 7 -1.26 -6.10 5.38
N VAL A 8 -0.52 -6.25 4.30
CA VAL A 8 0.59 -7.21 4.18
C VAL A 8 1.72 -6.59 3.38
N HIS A 9 2.94 -6.65 3.94
CA HIS A 9 4.17 -6.23 3.29
C HIS A 9 4.90 -7.44 2.73
N SER A 10 5.26 -7.37 1.45
CA SER A 10 6.06 -8.40 0.80
C SER A 10 7.55 -8.07 0.83
N GLU A 11 8.35 -8.94 0.21
CA GLU A 11 9.79 -8.73 -0.02
C GLU A 11 10.14 -7.42 -0.75
N TYR A 12 9.16 -6.75 -1.36
CA TYR A 12 9.33 -5.43 -2.01
C TYR A 12 9.23 -4.26 -1.03
N SER A 13 8.76 -4.47 0.20
CA SER A 13 8.87 -3.51 1.30
C SER A 13 10.25 -3.65 1.93
N LEU A 14 11.27 -3.10 1.26
CA LEU A 14 12.66 -3.20 1.70
C LEU A 14 12.81 -2.71 3.15
N LEU A 15 13.56 -3.45 3.95
CA LEU A 15 13.89 -3.27 5.37
C LEU A 15 12.90 -3.89 6.36
N ASP A 16 11.62 -4.10 6.03
CA ASP A 16 10.66 -4.69 6.97
C ASP A 16 9.79 -5.81 6.40
N GLY A 17 9.67 -5.93 5.07
CA GLY A 17 8.93 -6.99 4.41
C GLY A 17 9.74 -8.28 4.25
N ALA A 18 9.34 -9.35 4.93
CA ALA A 18 10.00 -10.66 4.82
C ALA A 18 9.20 -11.70 4.01
N CYS A 19 7.97 -11.38 3.63
CA CYS A 19 7.07 -12.32 2.94
C CYS A 19 7.38 -12.39 1.45
N ARG A 20 7.97 -13.49 1.00
CA ARG A 20 8.07 -13.79 -0.43
C ARG A 20 6.70 -14.13 -0.98
N ILE A 21 6.37 -13.63 -2.17
CA ILE A 21 5.02 -13.70 -2.76
C ILE A 21 4.52 -15.15 -2.89
N GLY A 22 5.30 -16.06 -3.43
CA GLY A 22 4.88 -17.47 -3.60
C GLY A 22 4.51 -18.13 -2.27
N PRO A 23 5.45 -18.24 -1.30
CA PRO A 23 5.18 -18.80 0.02
C PRO A 23 4.05 -18.08 0.78
N LEU A 24 3.91 -16.77 0.63
CA LEU A 24 2.83 -15.99 1.24
C LEU A 24 1.45 -16.46 0.75
N VAL A 25 1.30 -16.61 -0.57
CA VAL A 25 0.06 -17.04 -1.20
C VAL A 25 -0.27 -18.50 -0.83
N GLU A 26 0.73 -19.38 -0.85
CA GLU A 26 0.56 -20.78 -0.43
C GLU A 26 0.14 -20.87 1.03
N ARG A 27 0.77 -20.09 1.90
CA ARG A 27 0.39 -20.06 3.33
C ARG A 27 -1.04 -19.58 3.55
N ALA A 28 -1.49 -18.55 2.83
CA ALA A 28 -2.86 -18.10 2.88
C ALA A 28 -3.85 -19.21 2.46
N LYS A 29 -3.51 -19.97 1.40
CA LYS A 29 -4.30 -21.10 0.96
C LYS A 29 -4.36 -22.23 1.99
N GLU A 30 -3.24 -22.61 2.59
CA GLU A 30 -3.18 -23.61 3.67
C GLU A 30 -4.07 -23.23 4.87
N LEU A 31 -4.13 -21.93 5.19
CA LEU A 31 -4.96 -21.37 6.26
C LEU A 31 -6.45 -21.24 5.87
N GLY A 32 -6.83 -21.69 4.67
CA GLY A 32 -8.21 -21.61 4.18
C GLY A 32 -8.69 -20.20 3.86
N GLN A 33 -7.78 -19.25 3.66
CA GLN A 33 -8.15 -17.90 3.23
C GLN A 33 -8.58 -17.92 1.76
N THR A 34 -9.65 -17.20 1.45
CA THR A 34 -10.19 -17.08 0.08
C THR A 34 -9.73 -15.81 -0.63
N ALA A 35 -9.17 -14.86 0.12
CA ALA A 35 -8.65 -13.60 -0.38
C ALA A 35 -7.41 -13.17 0.42
N LEU A 36 -6.55 -12.39 -0.20
CA LEU A 36 -5.33 -11.86 0.40
C LEU A 36 -5.00 -10.51 -0.25
N ALA A 37 -4.54 -9.54 0.53
CA ALA A 37 -4.03 -8.27 0.02
C ALA A 37 -2.50 -8.22 0.01
N ILE A 38 -1.95 -7.36 -0.84
CA ILE A 38 -0.57 -6.87 -0.79
C ILE A 38 -0.61 -5.34 -0.68
N THR A 39 0.17 -4.77 0.24
CA THR A 39 0.15 -3.34 0.57
C THR A 39 1.55 -2.85 0.91
N ASP A 40 2.49 -3.01 -0.01
CA ASP A 40 3.88 -2.62 0.20
C ASP A 40 4.04 -1.11 0.44
N HIS A 41 5.11 -0.73 1.13
CA HIS A 41 5.41 0.66 1.50
C HIS A 41 5.74 1.53 0.29
N GLY A 42 4.81 2.38 -0.12
CA GLY A 42 4.98 3.40 -1.16
C GLY A 42 5.24 2.87 -2.56
N VAL A 43 5.14 1.55 -2.79
CA VAL A 43 5.45 0.90 -4.07
C VAL A 43 4.41 -0.15 -4.45
N MET A 44 4.33 -0.47 -5.74
CA MET A 44 3.48 -1.53 -6.29
C MET A 44 4.28 -2.57 -7.10
N TYR A 45 5.57 -2.74 -6.80
CA TYR A 45 6.48 -3.58 -7.59
C TYR A 45 6.05 -5.05 -7.62
N GLY A 46 5.50 -5.55 -6.52
CA GLY A 46 5.02 -6.92 -6.38
C GLY A 46 3.64 -7.19 -6.98
N ALA A 47 2.88 -6.16 -7.39
CA ALA A 47 1.47 -6.29 -7.74
C ALA A 47 1.19 -7.36 -8.81
N VAL A 48 1.93 -7.35 -9.91
CA VAL A 48 1.73 -8.30 -11.02
C VAL A 48 2.13 -9.72 -10.63
N ALA A 49 3.25 -9.88 -9.93
CA ALA A 49 3.71 -11.19 -9.47
C ALA A 49 2.73 -11.80 -8.46
N PHE A 50 2.26 -10.98 -7.52
CA PHE A 50 1.24 -11.36 -6.54
C PHE A 50 -0.09 -11.73 -7.19
N TYR A 51 -0.58 -10.92 -8.12
CA TYR A 51 -1.82 -11.20 -8.85
C TYR A 51 -1.78 -12.58 -9.52
N LYS A 52 -0.70 -12.84 -10.28
CA LYS A 52 -0.52 -14.13 -10.97
C LYS A 52 -0.46 -15.31 -10.01
N ALA A 53 0.29 -15.19 -8.92
CA ALA A 53 0.42 -16.25 -7.92
C ALA A 53 -0.90 -16.53 -7.21
N ALA A 54 -1.62 -15.48 -6.78
CA ALA A 54 -2.89 -15.62 -6.08
C ALA A 54 -3.98 -16.25 -6.96
N VAL A 55 -4.11 -15.81 -8.22
CA VAL A 55 -5.06 -16.38 -9.18
C VAL A 55 -4.73 -17.86 -9.45
N ALA A 56 -3.47 -18.21 -9.65
CA ALA A 56 -3.05 -19.61 -9.86
C ALA A 56 -3.34 -20.49 -8.64
N ALA A 57 -3.29 -19.94 -7.43
CA ALA A 57 -3.62 -20.64 -6.19
C ALA A 57 -5.13 -20.71 -5.88
N GLY A 58 -5.98 -20.01 -6.64
CA GLY A 58 -7.42 -19.90 -6.38
C GLY A 58 -7.77 -18.94 -5.26
N ILE A 59 -6.87 -18.01 -4.92
CA ILE A 59 -7.08 -16.93 -3.94
C ILE A 59 -7.43 -15.65 -4.67
N ARG A 60 -8.42 -14.91 -4.18
CA ARG A 60 -8.77 -13.59 -4.71
C ARG A 60 -7.69 -12.57 -4.34
N PRO A 61 -6.95 -12.01 -5.30
CA PRO A 61 -5.97 -10.96 -5.03
C PRO A 61 -6.65 -9.64 -4.75
N ILE A 62 -6.16 -8.92 -3.74
CA ILE A 62 -6.53 -7.53 -3.44
C ILE A 62 -5.25 -6.71 -3.58
N ILE A 63 -5.20 -5.87 -4.60
CA ILE A 63 -4.04 -5.00 -4.83
C ILE A 63 -4.19 -3.73 -4.00
N GLY A 64 -3.12 -3.33 -3.34
CA GLY A 64 -3.07 -2.11 -2.55
C GLY A 64 -1.66 -1.57 -2.41
N CYS A 65 -1.55 -0.50 -1.66
CA CYS A 65 -0.28 0.13 -1.30
C CYS A 65 -0.45 0.86 0.03
N GLU A 66 0.55 0.81 0.89
CA GLU A 66 0.64 1.69 2.05
C GLU A 66 1.36 2.96 1.64
N VAL A 67 0.59 3.99 1.28
CA VAL A 67 1.12 5.27 0.82
C VAL A 67 1.54 6.16 1.99
N TYR A 68 2.48 7.07 1.73
CA TYR A 68 2.88 8.11 2.66
C TYR A 68 2.12 9.39 2.34
N VAL A 69 1.49 10.00 3.35
CA VAL A 69 0.75 11.26 3.21
C VAL A 69 1.54 12.39 3.86
N ALA A 70 1.85 13.42 3.08
CA ALA A 70 2.54 14.61 3.55
C ALA A 70 1.68 15.38 4.57
N PRO A 71 2.28 16.04 5.58
CA PRO A 71 1.55 16.82 6.58
C PRO A 71 0.87 18.06 5.99
N ARG A 72 1.41 18.58 4.90
CA ARG A 72 0.90 19.72 4.13
C ARG A 72 0.79 19.33 2.66
N GLY A 73 1.28 20.14 1.73
CA GLY A 73 1.37 19.77 0.32
C GLY A 73 2.51 18.78 0.05
N MET A 74 2.33 17.88 -0.89
CA MET A 74 3.32 16.86 -1.24
C MET A 74 4.64 17.45 -1.76
N THR A 75 4.61 18.68 -2.26
CA THR A 75 5.78 19.42 -2.76
C THR A 75 6.50 20.23 -1.69
N ASP A 76 5.93 20.36 -0.50
CA ASP A 76 6.54 21.11 0.60
C ASP A 76 7.73 20.33 1.16
N ARG A 77 8.83 21.04 1.48
CA ARG A 77 10.11 20.42 1.88
C ARG A 77 10.84 21.27 2.94
N VAL A 78 10.12 21.67 3.98
CA VAL A 78 10.70 22.44 5.09
C VAL A 78 11.17 21.46 6.16
N HIS A 79 12.48 21.44 6.40
CA HIS A 79 13.07 20.58 7.43
C HIS A 79 12.50 20.89 8.82
N GLY A 80 12.20 19.86 9.59
CA GLY A 80 11.56 19.97 10.90
C GLY A 80 10.04 20.18 10.85
N VAL A 81 9.46 20.40 9.64
CA VAL A 81 8.01 20.59 9.46
C VAL A 81 7.44 19.50 8.55
N ASP A 82 8.07 19.29 7.39
CA ASP A 82 7.57 18.37 6.37
C ASP A 82 8.30 17.01 6.37
N ASP A 83 9.20 16.78 7.32
CA ASP A 83 9.89 15.49 7.49
C ASP A 83 8.93 14.40 7.97
N ALA A 84 7.87 14.77 8.67
CA ALA A 84 6.83 13.87 9.12
C ALA A 84 5.93 13.43 7.95
N TYR A 85 5.39 12.24 8.06
CA TYR A 85 4.36 11.71 7.16
C TYR A 85 3.47 10.74 7.93
N THR A 86 2.27 10.52 7.43
CA THR A 86 1.38 9.48 7.96
C THR A 86 1.24 8.35 6.96
N HIS A 87 1.01 7.14 7.45
CA HIS A 87 0.76 5.98 6.62
C HIS A 87 -0.72 5.85 6.33
N LEU A 88 -1.06 5.46 5.12
CA LEU A 88 -2.43 5.23 4.71
C LEU A 88 -2.49 4.02 3.78
N VAL A 89 -3.26 3.01 4.16
CA VAL A 89 -3.46 1.84 3.32
C VAL A 89 -4.59 2.11 2.33
N LEU A 90 -4.28 2.00 1.05
CA LEU A 90 -5.24 2.06 -0.05
C LEU A 90 -5.37 0.68 -0.68
N LEU A 91 -6.61 0.22 -0.85
CA LEU A 91 -6.95 -1.04 -1.51
C LEU A 91 -7.75 -0.76 -2.78
N CYS A 92 -7.40 -1.41 -3.89
CA CYS A 92 -8.15 -1.31 -5.14
C CYS A 92 -9.42 -2.17 -5.07
N ARG A 93 -10.56 -1.57 -5.30
CA ARG A 93 -11.85 -2.26 -5.41
C ARG A 93 -12.07 -2.81 -6.82
N ASP A 94 -11.60 -2.08 -7.83
CA ASP A 94 -11.80 -2.34 -9.24
C ASP A 94 -10.62 -1.82 -10.07
N GLU A 95 -10.71 -1.95 -11.40
CA GLU A 95 -9.66 -1.54 -12.34
C GLU A 95 -9.44 -0.02 -12.32
N THR A 96 -10.49 0.78 -12.14
CA THR A 96 -10.36 2.24 -11.99
C THR A 96 -9.50 2.58 -10.78
N GLY A 97 -9.75 1.93 -9.64
CA GLY A 97 -8.93 2.08 -8.43
C GLY A 97 -7.47 1.66 -8.65
N TYR A 98 -7.23 0.59 -9.40
CA TYR A 98 -5.87 0.17 -9.74
C TYR A 98 -5.12 1.23 -10.55
N HIS A 99 -5.74 1.79 -11.59
CA HIS A 99 -5.14 2.86 -12.39
C HIS A 99 -4.90 4.14 -11.57
N ASN A 100 -5.87 4.52 -10.74
CA ASN A 100 -5.73 5.66 -9.83
C ASN A 100 -4.59 5.44 -8.82
N LEU A 101 -4.46 4.25 -8.25
CA LEU A 101 -3.38 3.94 -7.32
C LEU A 101 -2.01 3.96 -8.02
N CYS A 102 -1.91 3.43 -9.24
CA CYS A 102 -0.69 3.53 -10.04
C CYS A 102 -0.29 5.00 -10.27
N TYR A 103 -1.27 5.86 -10.59
CA TYR A 103 -1.03 7.29 -10.77
C TYR A 103 -0.57 7.96 -9.47
N LEU A 104 -1.24 7.70 -8.35
CA LEU A 104 -0.88 8.24 -7.03
C LEU A 104 0.56 7.87 -6.64
N VAL A 105 0.92 6.60 -6.77
CA VAL A 105 2.29 6.12 -6.44
C VAL A 105 3.32 6.75 -7.38
N SER A 106 3.05 6.85 -8.69
CA SER A 106 3.95 7.50 -9.64
C SER A 106 4.15 8.98 -9.31
N ALA A 107 3.06 9.70 -9.06
CA ALA A 107 3.09 11.12 -8.69
C ALA A 107 3.86 11.36 -7.37
N ALA A 108 3.76 10.44 -6.42
CA ALA A 108 4.50 10.49 -5.17
C ALA A 108 6.02 10.45 -5.39
N PHE A 109 6.49 9.59 -6.31
CA PHE A 109 7.91 9.54 -6.68
C PHE A 109 8.36 10.75 -7.50
N GLU A 110 7.57 11.17 -8.48
CA GLU A 110 7.95 12.25 -9.39
C GLU A 110 7.96 13.62 -8.72
N ARG A 111 6.98 13.91 -7.88
CA ARG A 111 6.73 15.25 -7.34
C ARG A 111 6.80 15.34 -5.82
N GLY A 112 6.42 14.26 -5.12
CA GLY A 112 6.27 14.24 -3.67
C GLY A 112 7.46 13.68 -2.89
N PHE A 113 8.55 13.31 -3.57
CA PHE A 113 9.67 12.66 -2.90
C PHE A 113 10.42 13.63 -1.97
N TYR A 114 10.37 13.33 -0.68
CA TYR A 114 11.17 13.97 0.36
C TYR A 114 11.43 12.96 1.48
N GLY A 115 12.55 12.26 1.39
CA GLY A 115 12.86 11.09 2.23
C GLY A 115 12.00 9.85 1.89
N LYS A 116 10.72 10.06 1.62
CA LYS A 116 9.74 9.07 1.17
C LYS A 116 8.91 9.61 0.00
N PRO A 117 8.34 8.72 -0.85
CA PRO A 117 7.40 9.13 -1.89
C PRO A 117 6.05 9.47 -1.25
N ARG A 118 5.71 10.74 -1.15
CA ARG A 118 4.52 11.25 -0.44
C ARG A 118 3.47 11.73 -1.42
N ILE A 119 2.22 11.46 -1.12
CA ILE A 119 1.05 12.12 -1.71
C ILE A 119 0.51 13.17 -0.74
N ASP A 120 -0.48 13.95 -1.17
CA ASP A 120 -1.26 14.82 -0.30
C ASP A 120 -2.77 14.56 -0.43
N TRP A 121 -3.55 15.15 0.45
CA TRP A 121 -4.99 14.99 0.46
C TRP A 121 -5.69 15.51 -0.80
N PRO A 122 -5.29 16.66 -1.41
CA PRO A 122 -5.87 17.10 -2.68
C PRO A 122 -5.69 16.09 -3.80
N LEU A 123 -4.49 15.54 -3.96
CA LEU A 123 -4.20 14.54 -4.98
C LEU A 123 -5.00 13.24 -4.73
N LEU A 124 -5.03 12.78 -3.48
CA LEU A 124 -5.79 11.59 -3.11
C LEU A 124 -7.28 11.75 -3.42
N ARG A 125 -7.89 12.88 -3.07
CA ARG A 125 -9.31 13.15 -3.36
C ARG A 125 -9.62 13.17 -4.84
N ALA A 126 -8.72 13.68 -5.66
CA ALA A 126 -8.90 13.71 -7.12
C ALA A 126 -8.82 12.32 -7.76
N HIS A 127 -8.18 11.34 -7.09
CA HIS A 127 -7.94 9.99 -7.61
C HIS A 127 -8.41 8.88 -6.65
N ALA A 128 -9.44 9.15 -5.83
CA ALA A 128 -9.97 8.18 -4.86
C ALA A 128 -10.97 7.19 -5.46
N GLU A 129 -11.49 7.45 -6.67
CA GLU A 129 -12.48 6.58 -7.30
C GLU A 129 -11.92 5.15 -7.46
N GLY A 130 -12.74 4.16 -7.11
CA GLY A 130 -12.37 2.75 -7.18
C GLY A 130 -11.36 2.29 -6.12
N CYS A 131 -10.95 3.17 -5.20
CA CYS A 131 -10.12 2.82 -4.05
C CYS A 131 -10.94 2.76 -2.77
N LEU A 132 -10.64 1.78 -1.93
CA LEU A 132 -11.11 1.72 -0.54
C LEU A 132 -10.00 2.25 0.36
N LEU A 133 -10.38 3.15 1.26
CA LEU A 133 -9.52 3.62 2.32
C LEU A 133 -9.58 2.61 3.47
N TYR A 134 -8.44 1.99 3.78
CA TYR A 134 -8.32 1.12 4.95
C TYR A 134 -7.32 1.75 5.91
N THR A 135 -7.82 2.33 7.00
CA THR A 135 -6.99 2.84 8.08
C THR A 135 -6.98 1.79 9.20
N SER A 136 -5.89 1.09 9.37
CA SER A 136 -5.64 0.32 10.58
C SER A 136 -4.73 1.16 11.47
N PRO A 137 -5.11 1.49 12.71
CA PRO A 137 -4.15 2.01 13.67
C PRO A 137 -3.14 0.90 13.99
N SER A 138 -2.03 0.89 13.28
CA SER A 138 -0.91 0.02 13.59
C SER A 138 -0.22 0.53 14.86
N PRO A 139 0.21 -0.34 15.78
CA PRO A 139 1.07 0.06 16.88
C PRO A 139 2.36 0.77 16.43
N ARG A 140 2.79 0.56 15.17
CA ARG A 140 3.91 1.27 14.55
C ARG A 140 3.60 2.72 14.21
N ASP A 141 2.34 3.02 13.87
CA ASP A 141 1.89 4.39 13.56
C ASP A 141 1.80 5.24 14.84
N ILE A 142 1.72 4.60 16.00
CA ILE A 142 1.66 5.25 17.31
C ILE A 142 3.08 5.48 17.87
N SER A 143 4.07 4.72 17.44
CA SER A 143 5.47 4.95 17.77
C SER A 143 6.05 6.02 16.86
N GLY A 144 5.64 7.27 17.09
CA GLY A 144 6.33 8.41 16.50
C GLY A 144 7.82 8.26 16.72
N SER A 145 8.57 8.36 15.65
CA SER A 145 10.04 8.39 15.68
C SER A 145 10.49 9.43 16.71
N ARG A 146 11.04 8.97 17.81
CA ARG A 146 11.84 9.78 18.71
C ARG A 146 13.22 9.94 18.13
#